data_a37be8e776354e339960b1ceba525783
#
_entry.id   a37be8e776354e339960b1ceba525783
#
_cell.length_a   1.000
_cell.length_b   1.000
_cell.length_c   1.000
_cell.angle_alpha   90.00
_cell.angle_beta   90.00
_cell.angle_gamma   90.00
#
_symmetry.space_group_name_H-M   'P 1'
#
loop_
_entity.id
_entity.type
_entity.pdbx_description
1 polymer ?
#
loop_
_entity_poly.entity_id
_entity_poly.type
_entity_poly.pdbx_seq_one_letter_code
_entity_poly.pdbx_strand_id
1 'polypeptide(L)'
;MNIVRPFIVDGIGSPIELIPILEHTVKVLNSAGVKTINPIIYSPVEFKHTNIKHFKISRLNYRDYNNFVVRLNDVWDEDCYGLLCQHDGFPLNPERWTDKFFDYDYIGAPWGVGLVHNGHLMKSRVGNGGFSLRSTNLFKQCAYLPVDGENEDFTICEIYKSHLESNGIKFAPVDIAAQFSYEVPLPDYENTIYNSFGFHGKQPREEVRQHYGL
;
A
#
# COMPACT_ATOMS: atom_id res chain seq x y z
N MET A 1 -20.22 -5.99 2.52
CA MET A 1 -19.33 -5.75 3.69
C MET A 1 -17.93 -5.79 3.14
N ASN A 2 -17.21 -4.68 3.18
CA ASN A 2 -15.86 -4.61 2.63
C ASN A 2 -14.90 -5.49 3.43
N ILE A 3 -14.00 -6.15 2.74
CA ILE A 3 -13.02 -7.08 3.31
C ILE A 3 -11.63 -6.60 2.91
N VAL A 4 -10.67 -6.67 3.83
CA VAL A 4 -9.28 -6.29 3.55
C VAL A 4 -8.38 -7.53 3.58
N ARG A 5 -7.55 -7.66 2.56
CA ARG A 5 -6.45 -8.63 2.51
C ARG A 5 -5.11 -7.92 2.60
N PRO A 6 -4.43 -7.97 3.74
CA PRO A 6 -3.06 -7.50 3.84
C PRO A 6 -2.12 -8.35 3.00
N PHE A 7 -1.16 -7.71 2.33
CA PHE A 7 -0.14 -8.44 1.59
C PHE A 7 1.20 -7.72 1.55
N ILE A 8 2.25 -8.49 1.36
CA ILE A 8 3.63 -8.02 1.16
C ILE A 8 4.22 -8.71 -0.07
N VAL A 9 4.97 -7.97 -0.86
CA VAL A 9 5.80 -8.50 -1.94
C VAL A 9 7.26 -8.44 -1.48
N ASP A 10 7.83 -9.61 -1.22
CA ASP A 10 9.23 -9.79 -0.86
C ASP A 10 10.03 -10.25 -2.09
N GLY A 11 10.60 -9.33 -2.80
CA GLY A 11 11.39 -9.62 -3.99
C GLY A 11 12.76 -10.25 -3.71
N ILE A 12 13.27 -10.13 -2.49
CA ILE A 12 14.66 -10.53 -2.14
C ILE A 12 14.76 -11.86 -1.39
N GLY A 13 13.70 -12.28 -0.69
CA GLY A 13 13.62 -13.57 -0.02
C GLY A 13 13.93 -13.55 1.47
N SER A 14 13.38 -12.59 2.20
CA SER A 14 13.45 -12.50 3.67
C SER A 14 12.04 -12.54 4.31
N PRO A 15 11.18 -13.53 3.95
CA PRO A 15 9.77 -13.52 4.38
C PRO A 15 9.59 -13.60 5.89
N ILE A 16 10.53 -14.24 6.60
CA ILE A 16 10.46 -14.41 8.07
C ILE A 16 10.46 -13.05 8.79
N GLU A 17 11.20 -12.07 8.29
CA GLU A 17 11.28 -10.72 8.86
C GLU A 17 9.99 -9.92 8.63
N LEU A 18 9.17 -10.32 7.66
CA LEU A 18 7.95 -9.64 7.26
C LEU A 18 6.69 -10.23 7.91
N ILE A 19 6.77 -11.44 8.46
CA ILE A 19 5.65 -12.09 9.17
C ILE A 19 5.12 -11.22 10.31
N PRO A 20 5.96 -10.68 11.24
CA PRO A 20 5.48 -9.85 12.34
C PRO A 20 4.72 -8.59 11.86
N ILE A 21 5.10 -8.02 10.72
CA ILE A 21 4.43 -6.85 10.14
C ILE A 21 2.99 -7.21 9.73
N LEU A 22 2.81 -8.34 9.05
CA LEU A 22 1.46 -8.79 8.67
C LEU A 22 0.61 -9.20 9.87
N GLU A 23 1.19 -9.85 10.87
CA GLU A 23 0.47 -10.19 12.11
C GLU A 23 0.02 -8.92 12.84
N HIS A 24 0.91 -7.93 12.96
CA HIS A 24 0.57 -6.61 13.51
C HIS A 24 -0.53 -5.93 12.68
N THR A 25 -0.41 -5.93 11.35
CA THR A 25 -1.41 -5.33 10.45
C THR A 25 -2.79 -5.95 10.65
N VAL A 26 -2.88 -7.28 10.72
CA VAL A 26 -4.15 -7.98 10.99
C VAL A 26 -4.71 -7.60 12.34
N LYS A 27 -3.87 -7.51 13.38
CA LYS A 27 -4.29 -7.10 14.72
C LYS A 27 -4.85 -5.67 14.72
N VAL A 28 -4.19 -4.72 14.07
CA VAL A 28 -4.65 -3.32 13.97
C VAL A 28 -5.97 -3.24 13.22
N LEU A 29 -6.10 -3.89 12.06
CA LEU A 29 -7.35 -3.92 11.29
C LEU A 29 -8.50 -4.52 12.09
N ASN A 30 -8.28 -5.66 12.76
CA ASN A 30 -9.32 -6.28 13.58
C ASN A 30 -9.71 -5.39 14.76
N SER A 31 -8.76 -4.68 15.40
CA SER A 31 -9.04 -3.71 16.46
C SER A 31 -9.84 -2.51 15.96
N ALA A 32 -9.69 -2.15 14.68
CA ALA A 32 -10.48 -1.13 13.98
C ALA A 32 -11.87 -1.63 13.54
N GLY A 33 -12.22 -2.90 13.79
CA GLY A 33 -13.48 -3.50 13.37
C GLY A 33 -13.52 -3.90 11.88
N VAL A 34 -12.38 -3.90 11.19
CA VAL A 34 -12.28 -4.25 9.77
C VAL A 34 -12.16 -5.75 9.61
N LYS A 35 -13.04 -6.32 8.79
CA LYS A 35 -12.97 -7.75 8.44
C LYS A 35 -11.74 -8.03 7.58
N THR A 36 -10.90 -8.94 8.01
CA THR A 36 -9.72 -9.39 7.26
C THR A 36 -9.88 -10.80 6.72
N ILE A 37 -9.21 -11.09 5.61
CA ILE A 37 -9.00 -12.44 5.10
C ILE A 37 -7.51 -12.75 5.12
N ASN A 38 -7.17 -14.04 5.00
CA ASN A 38 -5.80 -14.52 5.15
C ASN A 38 -4.79 -13.64 4.41
N PRO A 39 -3.84 -13.02 5.12
CA PRO A 39 -2.81 -12.22 4.50
C PRO A 39 -1.88 -13.05 3.63
N ILE A 40 -1.15 -12.39 2.73
CA ILE A 40 -0.29 -13.04 1.74
C ILE A 40 1.12 -12.45 1.81
N ILE A 41 2.12 -13.32 1.70
CA ILE A 41 3.49 -12.94 1.32
C ILE A 41 3.84 -13.59 -0.01
N TYR A 42 4.18 -12.77 -0.99
CA TYR A 42 4.83 -13.20 -2.23
C TYR A 42 6.34 -13.20 -2.00
N SER A 43 6.99 -14.37 -2.06
CA SER A 43 8.42 -14.49 -1.81
C SER A 43 9.06 -15.61 -2.62
N PRO A 44 10.32 -15.46 -3.05
CA PRO A 44 11.07 -16.55 -3.67
C PRO A 44 11.47 -17.64 -2.66
N VAL A 45 11.45 -17.32 -1.36
CA VAL A 45 11.80 -18.26 -0.28
C VAL A 45 10.54 -18.80 0.38
N GLU A 46 10.41 -20.13 0.41
CA GLU A 46 9.29 -20.79 1.05
C GLU A 46 9.33 -20.65 2.58
N PHE A 47 8.16 -20.44 3.15
CA PHE A 47 7.93 -20.52 4.59
C PHE A 47 6.59 -21.20 4.86
N LYS A 48 6.40 -21.67 6.09
CA LYS A 48 5.11 -22.21 6.56
C LYS A 48 4.58 -21.35 7.70
N HIS A 49 3.34 -20.92 7.57
CA HIS A 49 2.64 -20.17 8.60
C HIS A 49 1.17 -20.55 8.62
N THR A 50 0.53 -20.58 9.80
CA THR A 50 -0.84 -21.06 9.96
C THR A 50 -1.86 -20.13 9.31
N ASN A 51 -1.64 -18.82 9.42
CA ASN A 51 -2.60 -17.77 9.05
C ASN A 51 -2.14 -16.89 7.88
N ILE A 52 -0.90 -17.03 7.41
CA ILE A 52 -0.34 -16.27 6.29
C ILE A 52 -0.09 -17.21 5.13
N LYS A 53 -0.68 -16.91 3.97
CA LYS A 53 -0.46 -17.69 2.74
C LYS A 53 0.88 -17.28 2.11
N HIS A 54 1.61 -18.27 1.63
CA HIS A 54 2.80 -18.07 0.81
C HIS A 54 2.46 -18.27 -0.66
N PHE A 55 2.87 -17.31 -1.50
CA PHE A 55 2.88 -17.46 -2.95
C PHE A 55 4.31 -17.36 -3.45
N LYS A 56 4.80 -18.45 -4.04
CA LYS A 56 6.15 -18.51 -4.57
C LYS A 56 6.27 -17.68 -5.83
N ILE A 57 7.24 -16.77 -5.84
CA ILE A 57 7.62 -15.96 -6.99
C ILE A 57 9.11 -16.10 -7.30
N SER A 58 9.57 -15.62 -8.43
CA SER A 58 11.00 -15.47 -8.71
C SER A 58 11.60 -14.34 -7.87
N ARG A 59 12.91 -14.32 -7.69
CA ARG A 59 13.59 -13.14 -7.16
C ARG A 59 13.32 -11.96 -8.09
N LEU A 60 13.00 -10.81 -7.51
CA LEU A 60 12.71 -9.59 -8.24
C LEU A 60 13.81 -8.57 -7.97
N ASN A 61 14.37 -8.00 -9.03
CA ASN A 61 15.10 -6.76 -8.93
C ASN A 61 14.12 -5.58 -8.80
N TYR A 62 14.61 -4.37 -8.64
CA TYR A 62 13.76 -3.19 -8.44
C TYR A 62 12.73 -2.99 -9.58
N ARG A 63 13.18 -3.11 -10.82
CA ARG A 63 12.31 -2.99 -12.01
C ARG A 63 11.22 -4.07 -12.04
N ASP A 64 11.61 -5.31 -11.81
CA ASP A 64 10.70 -6.44 -11.80
C ASP A 64 9.70 -6.37 -10.65
N TYR A 65 10.12 -5.86 -9.49
CA TYR A 65 9.24 -5.59 -8.34
C TYR A 65 8.11 -4.62 -8.72
N ASN A 66 8.46 -3.47 -9.29
CA ASN A 66 7.46 -2.47 -9.69
C ASN A 66 6.49 -3.02 -10.74
N ASN A 67 7.01 -3.70 -11.77
CA ASN A 67 6.18 -4.35 -12.78
C ASN A 67 5.25 -5.42 -12.17
N PHE A 68 5.77 -6.22 -11.23
CA PHE A 68 4.99 -7.25 -10.55
C PHE A 68 3.84 -6.64 -9.75
N VAL A 69 4.12 -5.60 -8.93
CA VAL A 69 3.11 -4.97 -8.08
C VAL A 69 2.01 -4.29 -8.91
N VAL A 70 2.35 -3.63 -10.04
CA VAL A 70 1.35 -3.04 -10.95
C VAL A 70 0.45 -4.12 -11.55
N ARG A 71 1.00 -5.26 -11.98
CA ARG A 71 0.27 -6.33 -12.67
C ARG A 71 -0.32 -7.39 -11.75
N LEU A 72 -0.21 -7.22 -10.45
CA LEU A 72 -0.70 -8.18 -9.47
C LEU A 72 -2.23 -8.31 -9.55
N ASN A 73 -2.72 -9.35 -10.19
CA ASN A 73 -4.15 -9.60 -10.39
C ASN A 73 -4.59 -11.04 -10.06
N ASP A 74 -3.64 -11.96 -9.90
CA ASP A 74 -3.93 -13.41 -9.93
C ASP A 74 -4.59 -13.96 -8.66
N VAL A 75 -4.69 -13.18 -7.58
CA VAL A 75 -5.16 -13.65 -6.27
C VAL A 75 -6.40 -12.94 -5.75
N TRP A 76 -7.01 -12.10 -6.59
CA TRP A 76 -8.16 -11.29 -6.20
C TRP A 76 -9.46 -11.90 -6.76
N ASP A 77 -9.77 -13.15 -6.33
CA ASP A 77 -10.99 -13.86 -6.76
C ASP A 77 -12.27 -13.26 -6.15
N GLU A 78 -12.12 -12.47 -5.07
CA GLU A 78 -13.23 -11.87 -4.33
C GLU A 78 -13.19 -10.35 -4.43
N ASP A 79 -14.36 -9.70 -4.30
CA ASP A 79 -14.45 -8.25 -4.15
C ASP A 79 -13.92 -7.83 -2.77
N CYS A 80 -12.61 -7.62 -2.69
CA CYS A 80 -11.92 -7.17 -1.50
C CYS A 80 -10.95 -6.04 -1.83
N TYR A 81 -10.44 -5.41 -0.77
CA TYR A 81 -9.34 -4.45 -0.87
C TYR A 81 -8.03 -5.13 -0.50
N GLY A 82 -7.01 -4.94 -1.31
CA GLY A 82 -5.65 -5.28 -0.96
C GLY A 82 -5.00 -4.16 -0.16
N LEU A 83 -4.44 -4.46 1.00
CA LEU A 83 -3.61 -3.55 1.76
C LEU A 83 -2.14 -3.96 1.58
N LEU A 84 -1.44 -3.24 0.70
CA LEU A 84 0.00 -3.42 0.54
C LEU A 84 0.71 -2.87 1.77
N CYS A 85 1.57 -3.68 2.35
CA CYS A 85 2.48 -3.31 3.42
C CYS A 85 3.93 -3.56 3.02
N GLN A 86 4.83 -2.81 3.63
CA GLN A 86 6.28 -2.99 3.50
C GLN A 86 6.93 -2.98 4.88
N HIS A 87 8.23 -3.30 4.97
CA HIS A 87 8.98 -3.25 6.22
C HIS A 87 9.00 -1.84 6.85
N ASP A 88 8.80 -0.81 6.04
CA ASP A 88 8.75 0.60 6.43
C ASP A 88 7.38 1.25 6.11
N GLY A 89 6.31 0.45 6.00
CA GLY A 89 4.97 0.93 5.72
C GLY A 89 3.88 -0.05 6.18
N PHE A 90 3.16 0.29 7.27
CA PHE A 90 2.10 -0.53 7.85
C PHE A 90 1.19 0.30 8.78
N PRO A 91 0.01 -0.21 9.18
CA PRO A 91 -0.91 0.54 10.03
C PRO A 91 -0.44 0.58 11.49
N LEU A 92 -0.78 1.67 12.19
CA LEU A 92 -0.40 1.91 13.59
C LEU A 92 -1.62 2.11 14.50
N ASN A 93 -2.55 2.97 14.11
CA ASN A 93 -3.58 3.56 14.96
C ASN A 93 -4.98 3.05 14.55
N PRO A 94 -5.49 1.98 15.17
CA PRO A 94 -6.78 1.39 14.78
C PRO A 94 -7.95 2.39 14.92
N GLU A 95 -7.90 3.33 15.88
CA GLU A 95 -8.90 4.37 16.09
C GLU A 95 -8.94 5.43 14.98
N ARG A 96 -7.94 5.45 14.11
CA ARG A 96 -7.86 6.35 12.94
C ARG A 96 -8.46 5.73 11.67
N TRP A 97 -8.85 4.46 11.73
CA TRP A 97 -9.59 3.87 10.62
C TRP A 97 -10.93 4.54 10.41
N THR A 98 -11.32 4.68 9.17
CA THR A 98 -12.67 5.12 8.76
C THR A 98 -13.12 4.36 7.53
N ASP A 99 -14.39 3.98 7.49
CA ASP A 99 -14.98 3.30 6.33
C ASP A 99 -15.01 4.16 5.06
N LYS A 100 -14.79 5.47 5.18
CA LYS A 100 -14.59 6.37 4.03
C LYS A 100 -13.39 5.98 3.16
N PHE A 101 -12.44 5.23 3.69
CA PHE A 101 -11.32 4.72 2.89
C PHE A 101 -11.80 3.76 1.80
N PHE A 102 -12.92 3.09 1.98
CA PHE A 102 -13.54 2.23 0.98
C PHE A 102 -14.30 2.97 -0.13
N ASP A 103 -14.43 4.28 -0.06
CA ASP A 103 -15.04 5.09 -1.13
C ASP A 103 -14.09 5.28 -2.33
N TYR A 104 -12.84 4.86 -2.19
CA TYR A 104 -11.77 5.04 -3.18
C TYR A 104 -11.15 3.71 -3.58
N ASP A 105 -10.69 3.64 -4.83
CA ASP A 105 -10.00 2.48 -5.38
C ASP A 105 -8.50 2.48 -5.05
N TYR A 106 -7.92 3.66 -4.81
CA TYR A 106 -6.53 3.84 -4.40
C TYR A 106 -6.39 4.88 -3.31
N ILE A 107 -5.71 4.49 -2.22
CA ILE A 107 -5.22 5.41 -1.19
C ILE A 107 -3.78 5.01 -0.84
N GLY A 108 -2.87 5.96 -0.88
CA GLY A 108 -1.51 5.88 -0.33
C GLY A 108 -1.17 7.19 0.36
N ALA A 109 0.05 7.36 0.86
CA ALA A 109 0.44 8.61 1.48
C ALA A 109 0.46 9.77 0.46
N PRO A 110 0.12 11.00 0.90
CA PRO A 110 0.21 12.15 0.02
C PRO A 110 1.65 12.51 -0.34
N TRP A 111 1.85 12.95 -1.56
CA TRP A 111 3.10 13.55 -2.03
C TRP A 111 3.17 15.04 -1.73
N GLY A 112 4.37 15.54 -1.46
CA GLY A 112 4.64 16.97 -1.29
C GLY A 112 4.30 17.79 -2.55
N VAL A 113 4.03 19.09 -2.37
CA VAL A 113 3.83 20.02 -3.48
C VAL A 113 5.15 20.18 -4.24
N GLY A 114 5.08 20.20 -5.58
CA GLY A 114 6.25 20.45 -6.41
C GLY A 114 7.25 19.29 -6.49
N LEU A 115 6.82 18.08 -6.13
CA LEU A 115 7.65 16.89 -6.26
C LEU A 115 8.03 16.67 -7.73
N VAL A 116 9.33 16.43 -7.97
CA VAL A 116 9.87 16.10 -9.30
C VAL A 116 10.41 14.68 -9.25
N HIS A 117 9.93 13.83 -10.15
CA HIS A 117 10.41 12.47 -10.34
C HIS A 117 10.99 12.31 -11.75
N ASN A 118 12.24 11.90 -11.86
CA ASN A 118 12.94 11.73 -13.15
C ASN A 118 12.80 12.95 -14.09
N GLY A 119 12.83 14.19 -13.56
CA GLY A 119 12.65 15.42 -14.32
C GLY A 119 11.20 15.77 -14.67
N HIS A 120 10.24 14.95 -14.28
CA HIS A 120 8.80 15.19 -14.45
C HIS A 120 8.23 15.85 -13.19
N LEU A 121 7.63 17.04 -13.35
CA LEU A 121 6.88 17.69 -12.28
C LEU A 121 5.55 16.97 -12.08
N MET A 122 5.37 16.35 -10.94
CA MET A 122 4.18 15.58 -10.64
C MET A 122 2.94 16.46 -10.47
N LYS A 123 1.85 16.05 -11.09
CA LYS A 123 0.52 16.68 -10.96
C LYS A 123 -0.30 16.02 -9.86
N SER A 124 -0.12 14.72 -9.68
CA SER A 124 -0.80 13.98 -8.62
C SER A 124 -0.22 14.32 -7.26
N ARG A 125 -1.10 14.33 -6.27
CA ARG A 125 -0.76 14.64 -4.89
C ARG A 125 -0.96 13.44 -3.95
N VAL A 126 -1.44 12.32 -4.47
CA VAL A 126 -1.64 11.06 -3.74
C VAL A 126 -1.03 9.94 -4.55
N GLY A 127 -0.17 9.18 -3.92
CA GLY A 127 0.51 8.02 -4.48
C GLY A 127 1.12 7.24 -3.34
N ASN A 128 2.45 7.05 -3.37
CA ASN A 128 3.22 6.36 -2.35
C ASN A 128 2.69 4.96 -2.01
N GLY A 129 3.11 4.00 -2.84
CA GLY A 129 2.53 2.69 -2.88
C GLY A 129 2.90 1.75 -1.74
N GLY A 130 4.01 2.00 -1.02
CA GLY A 130 4.55 1.06 -0.04
C GLY A 130 3.65 0.80 1.18
N PHE A 131 2.74 1.72 1.49
CA PHE A 131 1.59 1.47 2.33
C PHE A 131 0.35 2.05 1.65
N SER A 132 -0.44 1.19 1.01
CA SER A 132 -1.59 1.62 0.21
C SER A 132 -2.75 0.63 0.25
N LEU A 133 -3.98 1.17 0.23
CA LEU A 133 -5.21 0.40 0.10
C LEU A 133 -5.68 0.47 -1.36
N ARG A 134 -5.95 -0.69 -1.95
CA ARG A 134 -6.27 -0.84 -3.38
C ARG A 134 -7.48 -1.74 -3.56
N SER A 135 -8.47 -1.30 -4.33
CA SER A 135 -9.64 -2.13 -4.65
C SER A 135 -9.29 -3.26 -5.64
N THR A 136 -10.08 -4.33 -5.63
CA THR A 136 -10.00 -5.38 -6.64
C THR A 136 -10.20 -4.84 -8.06
N ASN A 137 -11.05 -3.81 -8.22
CA ASN A 137 -11.26 -3.16 -9.52
C ASN A 137 -9.98 -2.49 -10.03
N LEU A 138 -9.25 -1.79 -9.17
CA LEU A 138 -7.96 -1.20 -9.54
C LEU A 138 -6.97 -2.28 -9.99
N PHE A 139 -6.81 -3.37 -9.23
CA PHE A 139 -5.91 -4.46 -9.62
C PHE A 139 -6.27 -5.03 -11.00
N LYS A 140 -7.56 -5.28 -11.27
CA LYS A 140 -8.02 -5.77 -12.57
C LYS A 140 -7.65 -4.82 -13.72
N GLN A 141 -7.79 -3.52 -13.53
CA GLN A 141 -7.46 -2.53 -14.55
C GLN A 141 -5.96 -2.35 -14.73
N CYS A 142 -5.20 -2.34 -13.64
CA CYS A 142 -3.74 -2.21 -13.68
C CYS A 142 -3.04 -3.40 -14.35
N ALA A 143 -3.64 -4.61 -14.32
CA ALA A 143 -3.06 -5.81 -14.91
C ALA A 143 -2.73 -5.66 -16.41
N TYR A 144 -3.43 -4.79 -17.11
CA TYR A 144 -3.27 -4.56 -18.56
C TYR A 144 -2.46 -3.30 -18.89
N LEU A 145 -2.01 -2.54 -17.90
CA LEU A 145 -1.21 -1.34 -18.15
C LEU A 145 0.16 -1.72 -18.72
N PRO A 146 0.66 -0.96 -19.71
CA PRO A 146 2.06 -1.04 -20.07
C PRO A 146 2.94 -0.69 -18.89
N VAL A 147 3.97 -1.49 -18.62
CA VAL A 147 4.93 -1.26 -17.55
C VAL A 147 6.35 -1.32 -18.10
N ASP A 148 7.21 -0.44 -17.64
CA ASP A 148 8.60 -0.30 -18.08
C ASP A 148 9.61 -0.34 -16.92
N GLY A 149 9.11 -0.59 -15.70
CA GLY A 149 9.89 -0.70 -14.46
C GLY A 149 10.06 0.62 -13.72
N GLU A 150 9.29 1.64 -14.08
CA GLU A 150 9.11 2.82 -13.24
C GLU A 150 8.43 2.44 -11.91
N ASN A 151 8.55 3.30 -10.91
CA ASN A 151 7.90 3.12 -9.62
C ASN A 151 6.41 2.81 -9.83
N GLU A 152 5.93 1.80 -9.12
CA GLU A 152 4.56 1.30 -9.30
C GLU A 152 3.50 2.36 -8.98
N ASP A 153 3.74 3.16 -7.94
CA ASP A 153 2.89 4.27 -7.53
C ASP A 153 2.92 5.43 -8.52
N PHE A 154 4.09 5.78 -9.05
CA PHE A 154 4.23 6.76 -10.13
C PHE A 154 3.51 6.29 -11.39
N THR A 155 3.65 5.02 -11.74
CA THR A 155 2.95 4.41 -12.87
C THR A 155 1.43 4.52 -12.72
N ILE A 156 0.88 4.11 -11.58
CA ILE A 156 -0.56 4.09 -11.32
C ILE A 156 -1.11 5.51 -11.11
N CYS A 157 -0.45 6.28 -10.24
CA CYS A 157 -1.02 7.53 -9.71
C CYS A 157 -0.63 8.78 -10.49
N GLU A 158 0.32 8.70 -11.41
CA GLU A 158 0.72 9.83 -12.26
C GLU A 158 0.59 9.49 -13.74
N ILE A 159 1.30 8.46 -14.25
CA ILE A 159 1.33 8.15 -15.68
C ILE A 159 -0.05 7.74 -16.19
N TYR A 160 -0.69 6.78 -15.53
CA TYR A 160 -1.97 6.21 -15.98
C TYR A 160 -3.19 6.70 -15.20
N LYS A 161 -3.03 7.66 -14.29
CA LYS A 161 -4.12 8.17 -13.46
C LYS A 161 -5.33 8.60 -14.29
N SER A 162 -5.14 9.48 -15.28
CA SER A 162 -6.26 9.97 -16.09
C SER A 162 -6.94 8.87 -16.91
N HIS A 163 -6.19 7.87 -17.37
CA HIS A 163 -6.74 6.69 -18.04
C HIS A 163 -7.59 5.87 -17.06
N LEU A 164 -7.09 5.58 -15.87
CA LEU A 164 -7.79 4.82 -14.83
C LEU A 164 -9.04 5.56 -14.36
N GLU A 165 -8.96 6.88 -14.14
CA GLU A 165 -10.12 7.72 -13.80
C GLU A 165 -11.20 7.70 -14.90
N SER A 166 -10.81 7.72 -16.18
CA SER A 166 -11.76 7.61 -17.30
C SER A 166 -12.48 6.26 -17.34
N ASN A 167 -11.90 5.23 -16.72
CA ASN A 167 -12.48 3.91 -16.54
C ASN A 167 -13.17 3.73 -15.17
N GLY A 168 -13.41 4.82 -14.44
CA GLY A 168 -14.17 4.83 -13.20
C GLY A 168 -13.37 4.55 -11.93
N ILE A 169 -12.04 4.47 -11.98
CA ILE A 169 -11.19 4.35 -10.80
C ILE A 169 -11.19 5.66 -10.03
N LYS A 170 -11.35 5.58 -8.72
CA LYS A 170 -11.38 6.72 -7.80
C LYS A 170 -10.11 6.75 -6.95
N PHE A 171 -9.34 7.81 -7.09
CA PHE A 171 -8.20 8.09 -6.21
C PHE A 171 -8.63 8.97 -5.04
N ALA A 172 -8.11 8.68 -3.85
CA ALA A 172 -8.41 9.48 -2.66
C ALA A 172 -7.90 10.93 -2.83
N PRO A 173 -8.64 11.93 -2.34
CA PRO A 173 -8.12 13.29 -2.22
C PRO A 173 -7.09 13.38 -1.10
N VAL A 174 -6.32 14.46 -1.08
CA VAL A 174 -5.15 14.65 -0.19
C VAL A 174 -5.54 14.59 1.30
N ASP A 175 -6.67 15.17 1.67
CA ASP A 175 -7.18 15.19 3.05
C ASP A 175 -7.51 13.78 3.58
N ILE A 176 -8.07 12.93 2.75
CA ILE A 176 -8.34 11.52 3.08
C ILE A 176 -7.04 10.71 3.10
N ALA A 177 -6.16 10.94 2.13
CA ALA A 177 -4.87 10.27 2.06
C ALA A 177 -3.97 10.61 3.27
N ALA A 178 -3.99 11.86 3.75
CA ALA A 178 -3.27 12.29 4.94
C ALA A 178 -3.78 11.61 6.23
N GLN A 179 -5.09 11.31 6.30
CA GLN A 179 -5.66 10.53 7.40
C GLN A 179 -5.27 9.04 7.31
N PHE A 180 -5.07 8.53 6.10
CA PHE A 180 -4.72 7.13 5.87
C PHE A 180 -3.24 6.86 6.16
N SER A 181 -2.32 7.65 5.61
CA SER A 181 -0.89 7.38 5.73
C SER A 181 -0.06 8.65 5.86
N TYR A 182 0.85 8.64 6.83
CA TYR A 182 1.90 9.64 6.98
C TYR A 182 3.19 9.18 6.31
N GLU A 183 3.85 10.05 5.56
CA GLU A 183 5.21 9.85 5.07
C GLU A 183 6.06 11.09 5.26
N VAL A 184 5.54 12.25 4.83
CA VAL A 184 6.20 13.54 4.99
C VAL A 184 5.23 14.57 5.57
N PRO A 185 5.70 15.57 6.31
CA PRO A 185 4.87 16.67 6.76
C PRO A 185 4.25 17.41 5.57
N LEU A 186 2.97 17.70 5.66
CA LEU A 186 2.27 18.51 4.68
C LEU A 186 1.93 19.87 5.31
N PRO A 187 2.27 21.02 4.67
CA PRO A 187 2.07 22.34 5.25
C PRO A 187 0.63 22.64 5.67
N ASP A 188 -0.34 22.09 4.93
CA ASP A 188 -1.77 22.38 5.11
C ASP A 188 -2.51 21.28 5.90
N TYR A 189 -1.82 20.26 6.41
CA TYR A 189 -2.42 19.12 7.10
C TYR A 189 -1.59 18.75 8.33
N GLU A 190 -2.28 18.49 9.44
CA GLU A 190 -1.66 17.96 10.67
C GLU A 190 -1.50 16.43 10.57
N ASN A 191 -0.73 15.96 9.57
CA ASN A 191 -0.46 14.54 9.43
C ASN A 191 0.84 14.16 10.15
N THR A 192 0.76 13.13 10.96
CA THR A 192 1.88 12.55 11.73
C THR A 192 1.66 11.05 11.90
N ILE A 193 2.65 10.33 12.40
CA ILE A 193 2.46 8.91 12.77
C ILE A 193 1.40 8.70 13.87
N TYR A 194 1.01 9.73 14.62
CA TYR A 194 0.06 9.64 15.74
C TYR A 194 -1.38 9.92 15.32
N ASN A 195 -1.60 10.63 14.22
CA ASN A 195 -2.95 11.02 13.79
C ASN A 195 -3.34 10.51 12.40
N SER A 196 -2.46 9.75 11.73
CA SER A 196 -2.77 8.96 10.54
C SER A 196 -3.00 7.50 10.91
N PHE A 197 -3.76 6.75 10.11
CA PHE A 197 -4.01 5.32 10.35
C PHE A 197 -2.73 4.49 10.28
N GLY A 198 -1.80 4.83 9.38
CA GLY A 198 -0.50 4.20 9.26
C GLY A 198 0.55 5.16 8.70
N PHE A 199 1.65 4.60 8.26
CA PHE A 199 2.78 5.39 7.74
C PHE A 199 3.49 4.66 6.61
N HIS A 200 4.36 5.38 5.90
CA HIS A 200 5.34 4.83 4.97
C HIS A 200 6.64 5.61 5.02
N GLY A 201 7.76 4.92 4.74
CA GLY A 201 9.07 5.51 4.52
C GLY A 201 10.05 5.38 5.69
N LYS A 202 11.31 5.54 5.37
CA LYS A 202 12.43 5.29 6.30
C LYS A 202 12.44 6.23 7.51
N GLN A 203 12.13 7.51 7.31
CA GLN A 203 12.14 8.49 8.40
C GLN A 203 10.99 8.22 9.39
N PRO A 204 9.73 8.08 9.00
CA PRO A 204 8.67 7.65 9.90
C PRO A 204 8.95 6.28 10.53
N ARG A 205 9.57 5.35 9.82
CA ARG A 205 9.92 4.02 10.35
C ARG A 205 10.83 4.10 11.56
N GLU A 206 11.81 4.97 11.55
CA GLU A 206 12.70 5.14 12.70
C GLU A 206 11.96 5.73 13.91
N GLU A 207 11.05 6.68 13.69
CA GLU A 207 10.19 7.24 14.74
C GLU A 207 9.24 6.18 15.32
N VAL A 208 8.64 5.35 14.47
CA VAL A 208 7.79 4.22 14.87
C VAL A 208 8.57 3.23 15.72
N ARG A 209 9.79 2.87 15.33
CA ARG A 209 10.65 1.98 16.08
C ARG A 209 10.94 2.50 17.49
N GLN A 210 11.21 3.78 17.62
CA GLN A 210 11.50 4.41 18.93
C GLN A 210 10.26 4.45 19.84
N HIS A 211 9.07 4.71 19.31
CA HIS A 211 7.86 4.92 20.08
C HIS A 211 7.02 3.65 20.30
N TYR A 212 6.93 2.80 19.31
CA TYR A 212 6.06 1.60 19.34
C TYR A 212 6.85 0.30 19.57
N GLY A 213 8.19 0.33 19.45
CA GLY A 213 9.03 -0.85 19.57
C GLY A 213 8.84 -1.88 18.44
N LEU A 214 8.35 -1.43 17.27
CA LEU A 214 7.98 -2.26 16.13
C LEU A 214 9.05 -2.27 15.03
#